data_e8555d377041901d82066c258ddb9d81
#
_entry.id   e8555d377041901d82066c258ddb9d81
#
_cell.length_a   1.000
_cell.length_b   1.000
_cell.length_c   1.000
_cell.angle_alpha   90.00
_cell.angle_beta   90.00
_cell.angle_gamma   90.00
#
_symmetry.space_group_name_H-M   'P 1'
#
loop_
_entity.id
_entity.type
_entity.pdbx_description
1 polymer ?
#
loop_
_entity_poly.entity_id
_entity_poly.type
_entity_poly.pdbx_seq_one_letter_code
_entity_poly.pdbx_strand_id
1 'polypeptide(L)'
;MSTAARPGSGGVGGPGPFDVLVLGSGVAGLSAAVRLAGSTPSLGVLTKGVLSQSATRWAQGGVAAVLGGDEDSTDLHLADTLAAGAGLCDEEAVRILVDEGPGRVHELITLGVEFDREASGFLALAREGGHSHPRVVHAGGAATGAEVERALVDATYRTAGAVLEGWFALDLLIEGGRCRGVVALPPHGRVVEVRADHVVLATGGAGQLFSVTTNPAESTGDGVAMALRAGVPTADVEFVQFHPTALHHPAMPRPLLSEALRGHGAILRDAAGDRFVDELAPRDVVSRAMAARMVEQGVAHLWLDATGLERFDQRFPTIAASLSSIGLNPETEWLPIAPAAHHLSGGVVTDLWGATALPGLWAVGEVACTGVHGANRLASNSLLEGMVFGARLAERIESDHDGPEASGALRVLLGGEALDGIDATSLATVPRGWPARPHTADEDPAPIPDVPKLRDALQQTMTGGAGVVRSSQSLAAAAAAVDELAEALGDRTASVGAGELGNLVQLADALLASARARTESRGAHSRLEFPDTDPAWRRRLVHGGPSR
;
A
#
# COMPACT_ATOMS: atom_id res chain seq x y z
N MET A 1 -22.74 22.05 19.27
CA MET A 1 -23.59 21.05 19.93
C MET A 1 -23.86 19.97 18.88
N SER A 2 -23.10 18.91 18.94
CA SER A 2 -23.15 17.78 17.98
C SER A 2 -24.31 16.87 18.36
N THR A 3 -25.28 16.72 17.47
CA THR A 3 -26.29 15.67 17.55
C THR A 3 -25.73 14.40 16.93
N ALA A 4 -25.04 13.59 17.73
CA ALA A 4 -24.75 12.21 17.33
C ALA A 4 -26.08 11.49 17.09
N ALA A 5 -26.28 10.95 15.90
CA ALA A 5 -27.43 10.12 15.59
C ALA A 5 -27.44 8.92 16.54
N ARG A 6 -28.53 8.76 17.32
CA ARG A 6 -28.74 7.59 18.17
C ARG A 6 -28.97 6.35 17.27
N PRO A 7 -28.30 5.23 17.52
CA PRO A 7 -28.62 3.99 16.81
C PRO A 7 -30.05 3.56 17.15
N GLY A 8 -30.85 3.33 16.10
CA GLY A 8 -32.20 2.78 16.20
C GLY A 8 -32.14 1.39 16.82
N SER A 9 -32.95 1.18 17.85
CA SER A 9 -33.09 -0.08 18.58
C SER A 9 -33.89 -1.10 17.77
N GLY A 10 -33.31 -2.28 17.53
CA GLY A 10 -34.07 -3.52 17.29
C GLY A 10 -33.89 -4.16 15.94
N GLY A 11 -32.82 -4.96 15.80
CA GLY A 11 -32.63 -5.92 14.70
C GLY A 11 -31.19 -6.44 14.74
N VAL A 12 -30.95 -7.68 14.34
CA VAL A 12 -29.61 -8.31 14.22
C VAL A 12 -28.79 -7.69 13.08
N GLY A 13 -29.12 -6.50 12.58
CA GLY A 13 -28.46 -5.78 11.48
C GLY A 13 -27.49 -4.71 12.00
N GLY A 14 -26.36 -4.53 11.29
CA GLY A 14 -25.39 -3.45 11.50
C GLY A 14 -25.93 -2.08 11.07
N PRO A 15 -25.09 -1.01 11.12
CA PRO A 15 -25.44 0.30 10.61
C PRO A 15 -25.65 0.27 9.08
N GLY A 16 -26.47 1.15 8.56
CA GLY A 16 -26.79 1.25 7.12
C GLY A 16 -28.27 0.92 6.83
N PRO A 17 -28.66 0.64 5.58
CA PRO A 17 -27.77 0.51 4.43
C PRO A 17 -27.12 1.82 3.98
N PHE A 18 -25.96 1.72 3.35
CA PHE A 18 -25.27 2.84 2.73
C PHE A 18 -25.40 2.78 1.19
N ASP A 19 -25.40 3.93 0.53
CA ASP A 19 -25.22 3.99 -0.92
C ASP A 19 -23.75 3.62 -1.24
N VAL A 20 -22.80 4.21 -0.47
CA VAL A 20 -21.37 3.91 -0.58
C VAL A 20 -20.76 3.66 0.80
N LEU A 21 -19.98 2.57 0.92
CA LEU A 21 -19.18 2.25 2.10
C LEU A 21 -17.70 2.21 1.73
N VAL A 22 -16.92 3.15 2.28
CA VAL A 22 -15.47 3.21 2.09
C VAL A 22 -14.77 2.46 3.23
N LEU A 23 -13.89 1.52 2.90
CA LEU A 23 -13.10 0.73 3.86
C LEU A 23 -11.66 1.23 3.90
N GLY A 24 -11.28 1.90 4.97
CA GLY A 24 -9.95 2.45 5.20
C GLY A 24 -9.91 3.98 5.19
N SER A 25 -9.03 4.53 6.03
CA SER A 25 -8.90 5.96 6.30
C SER A 25 -7.58 6.57 5.79
N GLY A 26 -6.90 5.90 4.84
CA GLY A 26 -5.75 6.46 4.15
C GLY A 26 -6.15 7.52 3.10
N VAL A 27 -5.14 8.15 2.48
CA VAL A 27 -5.33 9.20 1.47
C VAL A 27 -6.35 8.82 0.40
N ALA A 28 -6.31 7.60 -0.10
CA ALA A 28 -7.19 7.13 -1.17
C ALA A 28 -8.67 7.09 -0.73
N GLY A 29 -8.94 6.45 0.43
CA GLY A 29 -10.29 6.33 0.97
C GLY A 29 -10.89 7.68 1.36
N LEU A 30 -10.11 8.54 2.03
CA LEU A 30 -10.60 9.86 2.45
C LEU A 30 -10.78 10.81 1.25
N SER A 31 -9.91 10.74 0.22
CA SER A 31 -10.10 11.51 -1.03
C SER A 31 -11.39 11.12 -1.74
N ALA A 32 -11.68 9.82 -1.84
CA ALA A 32 -12.95 9.34 -2.40
C ALA A 32 -14.15 9.78 -1.53
N ALA A 33 -14.06 9.61 -0.20
CA ALA A 33 -15.14 9.94 0.72
C ALA A 33 -15.49 11.44 0.71
N VAL A 34 -14.49 12.33 0.72
CA VAL A 34 -14.71 13.78 0.70
C VAL A 34 -15.42 14.22 -0.60
N ARG A 35 -15.10 13.60 -1.74
CA ARG A 35 -15.77 13.89 -3.01
C ARG A 35 -17.20 13.36 -3.04
N LEU A 36 -17.41 12.12 -2.66
CA LEU A 36 -18.73 11.49 -2.65
C LEU A 36 -19.71 12.15 -1.68
N ALA A 37 -19.22 12.80 -0.65
CA ALA A 37 -20.08 13.39 0.40
C ALA A 37 -21.05 14.47 -0.10
N GLY A 38 -20.76 15.10 -1.25
CA GLY A 38 -21.65 16.11 -1.85
C GLY A 38 -22.81 15.54 -2.68
N SER A 39 -22.68 14.31 -3.14
CA SER A 39 -23.59 13.68 -4.11
C SER A 39 -24.25 12.40 -3.58
N THR A 40 -23.67 11.77 -2.56
CA THR A 40 -24.11 10.48 -2.00
C THR A 40 -24.90 10.68 -0.73
N PRO A 41 -26.23 10.41 -0.71
CA PRO A 41 -27.09 10.66 0.46
C PRO A 41 -26.69 9.85 1.71
N SER A 42 -26.19 8.61 1.53
CA SER A 42 -25.78 7.74 2.63
C SER A 42 -24.37 7.21 2.42
N LEU A 43 -23.38 7.98 2.88
CA LEU A 43 -21.96 7.64 2.84
C LEU A 43 -21.47 7.15 4.21
N GLY A 44 -20.88 5.95 4.25
CA GLY A 44 -20.19 5.40 5.41
C GLY A 44 -18.68 5.30 5.18
N VAL A 45 -17.88 5.61 6.20
CA VAL A 45 -16.44 5.33 6.24
C VAL A 45 -16.17 4.39 7.40
N LEU A 46 -15.61 3.21 7.12
CA LEU A 46 -15.29 2.17 8.09
C LEU A 46 -13.77 2.00 8.18
N THR A 47 -13.23 2.09 9.39
CA THR A 47 -11.80 1.87 9.66
C THR A 47 -11.58 1.05 10.92
N LYS A 48 -10.58 0.17 10.91
CA LYS A 48 -10.25 -0.68 12.05
C LYS A 48 -9.55 0.06 13.20
N GLY A 49 -8.95 1.22 12.91
CA GLY A 49 -8.44 2.16 13.91
C GLY A 49 -9.32 3.39 14.03
N VAL A 50 -8.73 4.54 14.34
CA VAL A 50 -9.34 5.86 14.21
C VAL A 50 -9.01 6.46 12.85
N LEU A 51 -9.80 7.45 12.38
CA LEU A 51 -9.58 8.05 11.05
C LEU A 51 -8.15 8.57 10.85
N SER A 52 -7.54 9.13 11.88
CA SER A 52 -6.18 9.68 11.85
C SER A 52 -5.07 8.63 12.02
N GLN A 53 -5.39 7.34 11.92
CA GLN A 53 -4.43 6.24 12.07
C GLN A 53 -4.38 5.43 10.79
N SER A 54 -3.52 5.85 9.87
CA SER A 54 -3.30 5.17 8.60
C SER A 54 -1.82 5.20 8.18
N ALA A 55 -1.47 4.42 7.16
CA ALA A 55 -0.12 4.46 6.57
C ALA A 55 0.22 5.85 5.99
N THR A 56 -0.79 6.62 5.57
CA THR A 56 -0.61 7.99 5.06
C THR A 56 0.12 8.88 6.05
N ARG A 57 -0.25 8.84 7.33
CA ARG A 57 0.39 9.64 8.39
C ARG A 57 1.91 9.47 8.47
N TRP A 58 2.41 8.28 8.14
CA TRP A 58 3.82 7.92 8.22
C TRP A 58 4.60 8.23 6.94
N ALA A 59 3.93 8.72 5.90
CA ALA A 59 4.59 9.10 4.66
C ALA A 59 5.44 10.37 4.86
N GLN A 60 6.76 10.17 4.90
CA GLN A 60 7.76 11.25 5.04
C GLN A 60 8.12 11.89 3.70
N GLY A 61 7.96 11.13 2.60
CA GLY A 61 8.11 11.63 1.24
C GLY A 61 7.02 12.63 0.88
N GLY A 62 7.14 13.23 -0.30
CA GLY A 62 6.17 14.21 -0.78
C GLY A 62 5.11 13.63 -1.69
N VAL A 63 4.49 14.53 -2.45
CA VAL A 63 3.60 14.24 -3.56
C VAL A 63 4.29 14.69 -4.86
N ALA A 64 4.48 13.74 -5.80
CA ALA A 64 5.09 14.04 -7.07
C ALA A 64 4.03 14.58 -8.05
N ALA A 65 4.17 15.83 -8.46
CA ALA A 65 3.28 16.44 -9.47
C ALA A 65 4.00 17.57 -10.21
N VAL A 66 3.68 17.76 -11.49
CA VAL A 66 4.23 18.85 -12.31
C VAL A 66 3.46 20.13 -11.99
N LEU A 67 4.01 20.98 -11.11
CA LEU A 67 3.33 22.15 -10.54
C LEU A 67 3.84 23.50 -11.10
N GLY A 68 4.62 23.46 -12.16
CA GLY A 68 5.18 24.63 -12.84
C GLY A 68 6.67 24.49 -13.10
N GLY A 69 7.22 25.46 -13.83
CA GLY A 69 8.59 25.47 -14.34
C GLY A 69 8.64 25.08 -15.82
N ASP A 70 9.46 25.80 -16.61
CA ASP A 70 9.58 25.59 -18.05
C ASP A 70 10.38 24.31 -18.40
N GLU A 71 11.01 23.68 -17.41
CA GLU A 71 11.92 22.53 -17.61
C GLU A 71 11.27 21.18 -17.31
N ASP A 72 10.14 21.12 -16.58
CA ASP A 72 9.43 19.86 -16.25
C ASP A 72 8.13 19.75 -17.03
N SER A 73 7.68 18.50 -17.28
CA SER A 73 6.43 18.21 -17.97
C SER A 73 5.82 16.89 -17.52
N THR A 74 4.51 16.70 -17.76
CA THR A 74 3.84 15.42 -17.51
C THR A 74 4.42 14.30 -18.36
N ASP A 75 4.98 14.57 -19.54
CA ASP A 75 5.69 13.58 -20.36
C ASP A 75 6.99 13.11 -19.69
N LEU A 76 7.74 14.01 -19.04
CA LEU A 76 8.93 13.62 -18.29
C LEU A 76 8.57 12.81 -17.03
N HIS A 77 7.49 13.17 -16.33
CA HIS A 77 6.99 12.41 -15.20
C HIS A 77 6.48 11.02 -15.62
N LEU A 78 5.78 10.94 -16.77
CA LEU A 78 5.40 9.67 -17.38
C LEU A 78 6.62 8.79 -17.65
N ALA A 79 7.62 9.33 -18.33
CA ALA A 79 8.84 8.59 -18.69
C ALA A 79 9.57 8.05 -17.45
N ASP A 80 9.72 8.88 -16.39
CA ASP A 80 10.33 8.47 -15.14
C ASP A 80 9.53 7.34 -14.46
N THR A 81 8.19 7.42 -14.48
CA THR A 81 7.30 6.41 -13.87
C THR A 81 7.38 5.09 -14.64
N LEU A 82 7.35 5.12 -15.98
CA LEU A 82 7.48 3.93 -16.82
C LEU A 82 8.85 3.25 -16.63
N ALA A 83 9.92 4.06 -16.53
CA ALA A 83 11.27 3.55 -16.28
C ALA A 83 11.36 2.84 -14.91
N ALA A 84 10.81 3.46 -13.86
CA ALA A 84 10.79 2.88 -12.52
C ALA A 84 10.00 1.58 -12.46
N GLY A 85 8.88 1.48 -13.18
CA GLY A 85 8.00 0.30 -13.21
C GLY A 85 8.50 -0.88 -14.01
N ALA A 86 9.72 -0.77 -14.59
CA ALA A 86 10.47 -1.86 -15.20
C ALA A 86 9.68 -2.64 -16.28
N GLY A 87 8.89 -1.93 -17.09
CA GLY A 87 8.16 -2.48 -18.26
C GLY A 87 6.84 -3.18 -17.92
N LEU A 88 6.29 -3.03 -16.73
CA LEU A 88 4.97 -3.55 -16.34
C LEU A 88 3.95 -2.45 -15.98
N CYS A 89 4.28 -1.18 -16.19
CA CYS A 89 3.26 -0.11 -16.08
C CYS A 89 2.26 -0.19 -17.23
N ASP A 90 0.99 0.06 -16.93
CA ASP A 90 -0.01 0.43 -17.94
C ASP A 90 0.18 1.92 -18.25
N GLU A 91 0.59 2.24 -19.49
CA GLU A 91 0.93 3.62 -19.88
C GLU A 91 -0.27 4.56 -19.76
N GLU A 92 -1.48 4.08 -20.07
CA GLU A 92 -2.70 4.87 -19.95
C GLU A 92 -3.00 5.23 -18.49
N ALA A 93 -2.82 4.28 -17.56
CA ALA A 93 -2.95 4.54 -16.13
C ALA A 93 -1.92 5.55 -15.62
N VAL A 94 -0.67 5.45 -16.10
CA VAL A 94 0.38 6.41 -15.75
C VAL A 94 0.08 7.79 -16.35
N ARG A 95 -0.39 7.87 -17.59
CA ARG A 95 -0.78 9.12 -18.24
C ARG A 95 -1.84 9.85 -17.41
N ILE A 96 -2.90 9.13 -17.01
CA ILE A 96 -3.95 9.67 -16.14
C ILE A 96 -3.36 10.20 -14.83
N LEU A 97 -2.47 9.41 -14.18
CA LEU A 97 -1.84 9.82 -12.94
C LEU A 97 -1.13 11.17 -13.07
N VAL A 98 -0.30 11.32 -14.10
CA VAL A 98 0.58 12.50 -14.24
C VAL A 98 -0.18 13.72 -14.74
N ASP A 99 -1.19 13.53 -15.59
CA ASP A 99 -1.98 14.65 -16.16
C ASP A 99 -2.99 15.20 -15.14
N GLU A 100 -3.63 14.36 -14.35
CA GLU A 100 -4.59 14.80 -13.33
C GLU A 100 -3.92 15.21 -12.00
N GLY A 101 -2.70 14.73 -11.77
CA GLY A 101 -1.95 14.93 -10.52
C GLY A 101 -1.86 16.38 -10.05
N PRO A 102 -1.48 17.34 -10.91
CA PRO A 102 -1.40 18.75 -10.53
C PRO A 102 -2.71 19.30 -9.97
N GLY A 103 -3.84 18.92 -10.58
CA GLY A 103 -5.18 19.31 -10.10
C GLY A 103 -5.45 18.79 -8.68
N ARG A 104 -5.05 17.56 -8.39
CA ARG A 104 -5.25 16.94 -7.05
C ARG A 104 -4.43 17.65 -5.97
N VAL A 105 -3.21 18.09 -6.27
CA VAL A 105 -2.39 18.88 -5.33
C VAL A 105 -3.05 20.23 -5.03
N HIS A 106 -3.59 20.91 -6.04
CA HIS A 106 -4.33 22.17 -5.84
C HIS A 106 -5.61 21.97 -5.00
N GLU A 107 -6.30 20.85 -5.16
CA GLU A 107 -7.45 20.50 -4.30
C GLU A 107 -7.03 20.32 -2.83
N LEU A 108 -5.91 19.66 -2.55
CA LEU A 108 -5.40 19.55 -1.19
C LEU A 108 -5.09 20.93 -0.58
N ILE A 109 -4.50 21.85 -1.36
CA ILE A 109 -4.27 23.22 -0.91
C ILE A 109 -5.61 23.91 -0.58
N THR A 110 -6.62 23.70 -1.39
CA THR A 110 -7.98 24.25 -1.15
C THR A 110 -8.62 23.65 0.11
N LEU A 111 -8.32 22.38 0.41
CA LEU A 111 -8.76 21.72 1.66
C LEU A 111 -7.96 22.18 2.89
N GLY A 112 -6.92 23.01 2.72
CA GLY A 112 -6.12 23.58 3.79
C GLY A 112 -4.85 22.80 4.12
N VAL A 113 -4.28 22.06 3.15
CA VAL A 113 -2.93 21.48 3.27
C VAL A 113 -1.89 22.58 3.07
N GLU A 114 -0.97 22.69 4.02
CA GLU A 114 0.13 23.66 4.00
C GLU A 114 1.41 22.99 3.51
N PHE A 115 1.68 23.06 2.20
CA PHE A 115 2.95 22.64 1.63
C PHE A 115 4.05 23.67 1.84
N ASP A 116 5.29 23.19 1.94
CA ASP A 116 6.50 24.02 2.09
C ASP A 116 6.66 24.97 0.89
N ARG A 117 7.09 26.21 1.17
CA ARG A 117 7.27 27.26 0.17
C ARG A 117 8.67 27.87 0.22
N GLU A 118 9.12 28.29 -0.92
CA GLU A 118 10.33 29.11 -1.04
C GLU A 118 10.09 30.52 -0.48
N ALA A 119 11.18 31.27 -0.28
CA ALA A 119 11.10 32.68 0.11
C ALA A 119 10.34 33.57 -0.90
N SER A 120 10.25 33.14 -2.15
CA SER A 120 9.47 33.75 -3.23
C SER A 120 7.96 33.56 -3.09
N GLY A 121 7.51 32.63 -2.21
CA GLY A 121 6.12 32.22 -2.04
C GLY A 121 5.67 31.08 -2.95
N PHE A 122 6.47 30.65 -3.91
CA PHE A 122 6.19 29.46 -4.73
C PHE A 122 6.36 28.18 -3.88
N LEU A 123 5.72 27.09 -4.32
CA LEU A 123 5.90 25.76 -3.71
C LEU A 123 7.37 25.34 -3.84
N ALA A 124 7.94 24.85 -2.74
CA ALA A 124 9.28 24.29 -2.75
C ALA A 124 9.25 22.89 -3.36
N LEU A 125 9.97 22.69 -4.47
CA LEU A 125 10.04 21.43 -5.17
C LEU A 125 11.35 20.73 -4.90
N ALA A 126 11.29 19.45 -4.51
CA ALA A 126 12.45 18.60 -4.32
C ALA A 126 12.55 17.53 -5.42
N ARG A 127 13.76 17.01 -5.60
CA ARG A 127 14.03 15.85 -6.46
C ARG A 127 14.27 14.62 -5.60
N GLU A 128 13.52 13.55 -5.85
CA GLU A 128 13.73 12.25 -5.22
C GLU A 128 14.28 11.23 -6.25
N GLY A 129 14.73 10.07 -5.77
CA GLY A 129 15.33 9.03 -6.61
C GLY A 129 14.40 8.53 -7.70
N GLY A 130 14.95 8.35 -8.90
CA GLY A 130 14.21 7.96 -10.09
C GLY A 130 13.55 9.13 -10.84
N HIS A 131 13.44 10.33 -10.24
CA HIS A 131 12.93 11.51 -10.93
C HIS A 131 14.01 12.23 -11.72
N SER A 132 13.72 12.61 -12.95
CA SER A 132 14.61 13.43 -13.80
C SER A 132 14.62 14.92 -13.38
N HIS A 133 13.48 15.42 -12.81
CA HIS A 133 13.28 16.82 -12.44
C HIS A 133 12.77 16.98 -10.99
N PRO A 134 13.00 18.13 -10.34
CA PRO A 134 12.36 18.48 -9.08
C PRO A 134 10.85 18.70 -9.30
N ARG A 135 10.00 17.79 -8.76
CA ARG A 135 8.53 17.89 -8.85
C ARG A 135 7.81 17.41 -7.59
N VAL A 136 8.55 17.17 -6.53
CA VAL A 136 7.98 16.61 -5.30
C VAL A 136 7.76 17.73 -4.30
N VAL A 137 6.49 17.97 -3.91
CA VAL A 137 6.12 18.90 -2.85
C VAL A 137 6.12 18.19 -1.50
N HIS A 138 6.58 18.89 -0.46
CA HIS A 138 6.62 18.39 0.91
C HIS A 138 5.84 19.33 1.85
N ALA A 139 5.48 18.84 3.03
CA ALA A 139 4.95 19.63 4.12
C ALA A 139 5.74 19.33 5.40
N GLY A 140 6.17 20.39 6.09
CA GLY A 140 6.99 20.28 7.31
C GLY A 140 8.28 19.49 7.11
N GLY A 141 8.88 19.57 5.93
CA GLY A 141 10.11 18.88 5.52
C GLY A 141 9.93 17.37 5.31
N ALA A 142 9.42 16.62 6.27
CA ALA A 142 9.23 15.16 6.19
C ALA A 142 7.95 14.70 6.91
N ALA A 143 6.91 15.53 6.89
CA ALA A 143 5.62 15.26 7.54
C ALA A 143 4.44 15.38 6.55
N THR A 144 4.70 15.23 5.25
CA THR A 144 3.71 15.45 4.20
C THR A 144 2.46 14.59 4.39
N GLY A 145 2.64 13.33 4.71
CA GLY A 145 1.51 12.42 4.94
C GLY A 145 0.66 12.83 6.13
N ALA A 146 1.28 13.27 7.23
CA ALA A 146 0.54 13.71 8.42
C ALA A 146 -0.29 14.97 8.14
N GLU A 147 0.23 15.91 7.36
CA GLU A 147 -0.50 17.12 7.00
C GLU A 147 -1.65 16.84 6.02
N VAL A 148 -1.42 16.02 4.99
CA VAL A 148 -2.46 15.58 4.06
C VAL A 148 -3.57 14.83 4.80
N GLU A 149 -3.20 13.89 5.70
CA GLU A 149 -4.17 13.14 6.51
C GLU A 149 -4.98 14.07 7.41
N ARG A 150 -4.34 15.04 8.08
CA ARG A 150 -5.04 16.03 8.93
C ARG A 150 -6.16 16.73 8.16
N ALA A 151 -5.85 17.27 6.98
CA ALA A 151 -6.82 18.02 6.19
C ALA A 151 -7.97 17.13 5.69
N LEU A 152 -7.66 15.91 5.21
CA LEU A 152 -8.67 14.97 4.73
C LEU A 152 -9.55 14.42 5.87
N VAL A 153 -8.99 14.14 7.05
CA VAL A 153 -9.74 13.73 8.25
C VAL A 153 -10.69 14.82 8.69
N ASP A 154 -10.21 16.07 8.78
CA ASP A 154 -11.04 17.22 9.12
C ASP A 154 -12.19 17.42 8.12
N ALA A 155 -11.91 17.25 6.81
CA ALA A 155 -12.94 17.32 5.79
C ALA A 155 -13.96 16.19 5.93
N THR A 156 -13.50 14.96 6.15
CA THR A 156 -14.37 13.77 6.29
C THR A 156 -15.31 13.90 7.48
N TYR A 157 -14.83 14.31 8.67
CA TYR A 157 -15.71 14.52 9.83
C TYR A 157 -16.77 15.60 9.60
N ARG A 158 -16.51 16.56 8.70
CA ARG A 158 -17.51 17.58 8.36
C ARG A 158 -18.55 17.12 7.35
N THR A 159 -18.22 16.14 6.51
CA THR A 159 -19.00 15.82 5.31
C THR A 159 -19.55 14.40 5.26
N ALA A 160 -18.89 13.41 5.86
CA ALA A 160 -19.36 12.02 5.85
C ALA A 160 -20.63 11.84 6.68
N GLY A 161 -21.55 10.99 6.20
CA GLY A 161 -22.80 10.67 6.88
C GLY A 161 -22.58 9.81 8.13
N ALA A 162 -21.66 8.84 8.07
CA ALA A 162 -21.30 7.96 9.17
C ALA A 162 -19.80 7.63 9.16
N VAL A 163 -19.18 7.67 10.34
CA VAL A 163 -17.79 7.24 10.55
C VAL A 163 -17.79 6.11 11.57
N LEU A 164 -17.33 4.93 11.15
CA LEU A 164 -17.32 3.69 11.92
C LEU A 164 -15.87 3.36 12.30
N GLU A 165 -15.38 3.95 13.39
CA GLU A 165 -14.04 3.73 13.93
C GLU A 165 -13.97 2.48 14.81
N GLY A 166 -12.83 1.77 14.75
CA GLY A 166 -12.62 0.51 15.47
C GLY A 166 -13.39 -0.67 14.89
N TRP A 167 -13.91 -0.56 13.68
CA TRP A 167 -14.64 -1.63 13.00
C TRP A 167 -13.70 -2.42 12.07
N PHE A 168 -13.65 -3.72 12.25
CA PHE A 168 -12.84 -4.59 11.40
C PHE A 168 -13.70 -5.30 10.35
N ALA A 169 -13.48 -5.00 9.07
CA ALA A 169 -14.11 -5.72 7.96
C ALA A 169 -13.46 -7.11 7.84
N LEU A 170 -14.26 -8.14 8.03
CA LEU A 170 -13.83 -9.55 7.99
C LEU A 170 -13.85 -10.09 6.57
N ASP A 171 -14.95 -9.84 5.84
CA ASP A 171 -15.14 -10.36 4.48
C ASP A 171 -16.16 -9.53 3.68
N LEU A 172 -16.18 -9.76 2.36
CA LEU A 172 -17.18 -9.18 1.46
C LEU A 172 -18.52 -9.91 1.57
N LEU A 173 -19.61 -9.18 1.57
CA LEU A 173 -20.96 -9.72 1.46
C LEU A 173 -21.33 -9.79 -0.03
N ILE A 174 -21.39 -10.99 -0.59
CA ILE A 174 -21.67 -11.21 -2.02
C ILE A 174 -23.03 -11.89 -2.17
N GLU A 175 -23.93 -11.26 -2.91
CA GLU A 175 -25.26 -11.76 -3.20
C GLU A 175 -25.56 -11.60 -4.70
N GLY A 176 -26.01 -12.67 -5.35
CA GLY A 176 -26.38 -12.65 -6.77
C GLY A 176 -25.23 -12.22 -7.71
N GLY A 177 -23.97 -12.53 -7.36
CA GLY A 177 -22.81 -12.16 -8.17
C GLY A 177 -22.40 -10.68 -8.05
N ARG A 178 -22.86 -9.97 -7.01
CA ARG A 178 -22.55 -8.56 -6.75
C ARG A 178 -22.11 -8.38 -5.29
N CYS A 179 -21.18 -7.48 -5.04
CA CYS A 179 -20.86 -7.01 -3.69
C CYS A 179 -22.04 -6.16 -3.16
N ARG A 180 -22.51 -6.47 -1.96
CA ARG A 180 -23.66 -5.83 -1.29
C ARG A 180 -23.32 -5.31 0.11
N GLY A 181 -22.03 -5.22 0.44
CA GLY A 181 -21.56 -4.79 1.74
C GLY A 181 -20.40 -5.62 2.24
N VAL A 182 -20.24 -5.63 3.54
CA VAL A 182 -19.20 -6.40 4.25
C VAL A 182 -19.77 -7.09 5.48
N VAL A 183 -19.12 -8.16 5.89
CA VAL A 183 -19.25 -8.75 7.21
C VAL A 183 -18.21 -8.08 8.10
N ALA A 184 -18.60 -7.49 9.22
CA ALA A 184 -17.71 -6.70 10.05
C ALA A 184 -17.85 -7.01 11.55
N LEU A 185 -16.74 -6.84 12.27
CA LEU A 185 -16.66 -6.94 13.72
C LEU A 185 -16.59 -5.53 14.31
N PRO A 186 -17.62 -5.06 15.03
CA PRO A 186 -17.60 -3.78 15.72
C PRO A 186 -16.66 -3.82 16.94
N PRO A 187 -16.27 -2.64 17.51
CA PRO A 187 -15.40 -2.56 18.69
C PRO A 187 -15.92 -3.36 19.89
N HIS A 188 -17.24 -3.36 20.06
CA HIS A 188 -17.93 -4.06 21.12
C HIS A 188 -19.18 -4.74 20.56
N GLY A 189 -19.11 -6.04 20.35
CA GLY A 189 -20.28 -6.74 19.85
C GLY A 189 -19.96 -8.01 19.08
N ARG A 190 -20.99 -8.49 18.40
CA ARG A 190 -20.92 -9.67 17.54
C ARG A 190 -20.74 -9.22 16.09
N VAL A 191 -20.22 -10.12 15.28
CA VAL A 191 -20.15 -9.97 13.83
C VAL A 191 -21.52 -9.60 13.26
N VAL A 192 -21.54 -8.57 12.42
CA VAL A 192 -22.75 -8.06 11.77
C VAL A 192 -22.51 -7.82 10.28
N GLU A 193 -23.59 -7.79 9.49
CA GLU A 193 -23.56 -7.32 8.11
C GLU A 193 -23.68 -5.79 8.07
N VAL A 194 -22.82 -5.13 7.31
CA VAL A 194 -22.91 -3.71 6.97
C VAL A 194 -23.20 -3.64 5.48
N ARG A 195 -24.43 -3.32 5.12
CA ARG A 195 -24.91 -3.33 3.74
C ARG A 195 -24.61 -2.03 3.02
N ALA A 196 -24.20 -2.15 1.75
CA ALA A 196 -23.96 -1.01 0.87
C ALA A 196 -24.17 -1.43 -0.60
N ASP A 197 -24.58 -0.47 -1.44
CA ASP A 197 -24.70 -0.69 -2.88
C ASP A 197 -23.34 -0.67 -3.58
N HIS A 198 -22.41 0.16 -3.08
CA HIS A 198 -21.01 0.23 -3.50
C HIS A 198 -20.08 0.09 -2.30
N VAL A 199 -19.10 -0.80 -2.40
CA VAL A 199 -18.02 -0.98 -1.41
C VAL A 199 -16.71 -0.57 -2.04
N VAL A 200 -15.99 0.37 -1.40
CA VAL A 200 -14.69 0.87 -1.85
C VAL A 200 -13.60 0.32 -0.94
N LEU A 201 -12.75 -0.56 -1.46
CA LEU A 201 -11.54 -1.01 -0.79
C LEU A 201 -10.48 0.10 -0.88
N ALA A 202 -10.08 0.66 0.25
CA ALA A 202 -9.00 1.62 0.41
C ALA A 202 -8.12 1.25 1.63
N THR A 203 -7.95 -0.06 1.85
CA THR A 203 -7.39 -0.65 3.06
C THR A 203 -5.86 -0.63 3.12
N GLY A 204 -5.20 -0.07 2.08
CA GLY A 204 -3.75 0.02 2.02
C GLY A 204 -3.06 -1.30 1.73
N GLY A 205 -1.75 -1.36 1.98
CA GLY A 205 -0.88 -2.48 1.67
C GLY A 205 -0.71 -3.49 2.80
N ALA A 206 0.40 -4.25 2.74
CA ALA A 206 0.63 -5.41 3.58
C ALA A 206 2.07 -5.49 4.15
N GLY A 207 2.66 -4.35 4.52
CA GLY A 207 4.03 -4.33 5.03
C GLY A 207 4.23 -5.19 6.28
N GLN A 208 3.17 -5.46 7.04
CA GLN A 208 3.18 -6.34 8.21
C GLN A 208 3.37 -7.84 7.87
N LEU A 209 3.50 -8.20 6.60
CA LEU A 209 4.03 -9.51 6.19
C LEU A 209 5.50 -9.70 6.57
N PHE A 210 6.25 -8.62 6.80
CA PHE A 210 7.69 -8.65 7.02
C PHE A 210 8.04 -8.15 8.44
N SER A 211 9.04 -8.75 9.06
CA SER A 211 9.53 -8.35 10.39
C SER A 211 10.26 -7.00 10.38
N VAL A 212 10.69 -6.53 9.19
CA VAL A 212 11.33 -5.24 9.00
C VAL A 212 10.50 -4.44 7.99
N THR A 213 9.71 -3.49 8.49
CA THR A 213 8.81 -2.67 7.68
C THR A 213 8.71 -1.23 8.19
N THR A 214 8.51 -0.31 7.27
CA THR A 214 8.20 1.11 7.56
C THR A 214 6.70 1.34 7.70
N ASN A 215 5.87 0.31 7.48
CA ASN A 215 4.43 0.42 7.55
C ASN A 215 3.91 0.21 8.99
N PRO A 216 2.84 0.92 9.38
CA PRO A 216 2.21 0.79 10.67
C PRO A 216 1.54 -0.58 10.86
N ALA A 217 1.14 -0.88 12.10
CA ALA A 217 0.57 -2.17 12.48
C ALA A 217 -0.71 -2.54 11.71
N GLU A 218 -1.41 -1.54 11.21
CA GLU A 218 -2.66 -1.68 10.46
C GLU A 218 -2.47 -2.16 9.01
N SER A 219 -1.24 -2.18 8.48
CA SER A 219 -0.95 -2.59 7.09
C SER A 219 -0.89 -4.12 6.95
N THR A 220 -2.05 -4.77 7.05
CA THR A 220 -2.21 -6.23 7.13
C THR A 220 -2.84 -6.87 5.88
N GLY A 221 -2.98 -6.12 4.77
CA GLY A 221 -3.43 -6.65 3.48
C GLY A 221 -4.91 -7.04 3.44
N ASP A 222 -5.75 -6.46 4.30
CA ASP A 222 -7.11 -6.92 4.53
C ASP A 222 -7.97 -6.93 3.26
N GLY A 223 -7.96 -5.84 2.47
CA GLY A 223 -8.75 -5.77 1.23
C GLY A 223 -8.27 -6.73 0.16
N VAL A 224 -6.94 -6.92 0.03
CA VAL A 224 -6.38 -7.91 -0.91
C VAL A 224 -6.80 -9.32 -0.52
N ALA A 225 -6.74 -9.65 0.77
CA ALA A 225 -7.14 -10.97 1.27
C ALA A 225 -8.65 -11.22 1.09
N MET A 226 -9.51 -10.23 1.35
CA MET A 226 -10.95 -10.33 1.08
C MET A 226 -11.23 -10.56 -0.41
N ALA A 227 -10.53 -9.85 -1.30
CA ALA A 227 -10.66 -10.03 -2.74
C ALA A 227 -10.22 -11.43 -3.19
N LEU A 228 -9.09 -11.95 -2.68
CA LEU A 228 -8.61 -13.31 -2.95
C LEU A 228 -9.64 -14.37 -2.54
N ARG A 229 -10.24 -14.25 -1.35
CA ARG A 229 -11.29 -15.16 -0.87
C ARG A 229 -12.56 -15.10 -1.73
N ALA A 230 -12.89 -13.92 -2.19
CA ALA A 230 -14.03 -13.67 -3.08
C ALA A 230 -13.80 -14.12 -4.53
N GLY A 231 -12.58 -14.57 -4.88
CA GLY A 231 -12.21 -14.91 -6.25
C GLY A 231 -12.10 -13.70 -7.18
N VAL A 232 -12.02 -12.48 -6.64
CA VAL A 232 -11.80 -11.24 -7.40
C VAL A 232 -10.35 -11.21 -7.90
N PRO A 233 -10.10 -10.91 -9.19
CA PRO A 233 -8.76 -10.86 -9.73
C PRO A 233 -7.83 -9.97 -8.91
N THR A 234 -6.69 -10.53 -8.52
CA THR A 234 -5.63 -9.88 -7.76
C THR A 234 -4.30 -10.17 -8.43
N ALA A 235 -3.47 -9.17 -8.70
CA ALA A 235 -2.26 -9.34 -9.52
C ALA A 235 -1.03 -8.66 -8.93
N ASP A 236 0.15 -9.10 -9.41
CA ASP A 236 1.44 -8.45 -9.18
C ASP A 236 1.85 -8.37 -7.69
N VAL A 237 1.31 -9.25 -6.84
CA VAL A 237 1.52 -9.24 -5.37
C VAL A 237 2.95 -9.65 -4.96
N GLU A 238 3.75 -10.22 -5.87
CA GLU A 238 5.17 -10.50 -5.65
C GLU A 238 6.05 -9.25 -5.65
N PHE A 239 5.56 -8.09 -6.14
CA PHE A 239 6.31 -6.85 -6.20
C PHE A 239 6.13 -6.02 -4.93
N VAL A 240 6.86 -6.41 -3.90
CA VAL A 240 7.00 -5.63 -2.65
C VAL A 240 8.25 -4.79 -2.74
N GLN A 241 8.10 -3.47 -2.75
CA GLN A 241 9.21 -2.53 -2.72
C GLN A 241 9.80 -2.45 -1.31
N PHE A 242 11.12 -2.61 -1.21
CA PHE A 242 11.87 -2.37 0.01
C PHE A 242 12.49 -0.97 -0.04
N HIS A 243 12.26 -0.16 1.00
CA HIS A 243 12.94 1.12 1.15
C HIS A 243 14.36 0.88 1.69
N PRO A 244 15.40 1.39 1.01
CA PRO A 244 16.79 1.06 1.38
C PRO A 244 17.21 1.64 2.73
N THR A 245 16.71 2.81 3.11
CA THR A 245 17.19 3.57 4.27
C THR A 245 16.16 3.63 5.40
N ALA A 246 15.65 2.48 5.85
CA ALA A 246 14.99 2.38 7.14
C ALA A 246 16.04 2.22 8.25
N LEU A 247 15.83 2.87 9.38
CA LEU A 247 16.76 2.79 10.51
C LEU A 247 16.79 1.35 11.06
N HIS A 248 17.98 0.79 11.24
CA HIS A 248 18.15 -0.49 11.90
C HIS A 248 17.98 -0.34 13.41
N HIS A 249 16.72 -0.37 13.88
CA HIS A 249 16.33 -0.11 15.26
C HIS A 249 15.13 -1.01 15.62
N PRO A 250 14.95 -1.46 16.88
CA PRO A 250 13.84 -2.34 17.26
C PRO A 250 12.45 -1.71 17.21
N ALA A 251 12.33 -0.37 17.13
CA ALA A 251 11.01 0.30 17.03
C ALA A 251 10.22 -0.14 15.79
N MET A 252 8.90 -0.23 15.95
CA MET A 252 7.95 -0.52 14.86
C MET A 252 6.83 0.54 14.84
N PRO A 253 6.49 1.10 13.66
CA PRO A 253 7.18 0.91 12.37
C PRO A 253 8.64 1.38 12.43
N ARG A 254 9.49 0.82 11.56
CA ARG A 254 10.90 1.25 11.49
C ARG A 254 10.95 2.73 11.12
N PRO A 255 11.69 3.56 11.89
CA PRO A 255 11.88 4.95 11.52
C PRO A 255 12.46 5.06 10.11
N LEU A 256 11.77 5.80 9.24
CA LEU A 256 12.19 5.99 7.87
C LEU A 256 13.21 7.15 7.81
N LEU A 257 14.36 6.90 7.20
CA LEU A 257 15.29 7.96 6.81
C LEU A 257 14.98 8.32 5.36
N SER A 258 14.21 9.40 5.17
CA SER A 258 13.68 9.82 3.89
C SER A 258 14.73 9.87 2.79
N GLU A 259 14.31 9.58 1.58
CA GLU A 259 15.14 9.68 0.37
C GLU A 259 15.69 11.08 0.14
N ALA A 260 15.01 12.10 0.66
CA ALA A 260 15.48 13.47 0.64
C ALA A 260 16.88 13.65 1.28
N LEU A 261 17.24 12.83 2.28
CA LEU A 261 18.62 12.87 2.85
C LEU A 261 19.66 12.53 1.78
N ARG A 262 19.42 11.49 0.98
CA ARG A 262 20.30 11.09 -0.13
C ARG A 262 20.28 12.14 -1.24
N GLY A 263 19.13 12.70 -1.55
CA GLY A 263 18.98 13.81 -2.49
C GLY A 263 19.77 15.07 -2.09
N HIS A 264 20.02 15.26 -0.79
CA HIS A 264 20.82 16.36 -0.26
C HIS A 264 22.30 15.99 -0.03
N GLY A 265 22.72 14.77 -0.39
CA GLY A 265 24.11 14.36 -0.38
C GLY A 265 24.53 13.40 0.74
N ALA A 266 23.59 12.80 1.47
CA ALA A 266 23.92 11.71 2.39
C ALA A 266 24.42 10.48 1.61
N ILE A 267 25.44 9.79 2.11
CA ILE A 267 26.20 8.74 1.43
C ILE A 267 25.90 7.38 2.07
N LEU A 268 25.73 6.36 1.23
CA LEU A 268 25.61 4.98 1.66
C LEU A 268 26.99 4.35 1.84
N ARG A 269 27.28 3.83 3.04
CA ARG A 269 28.55 3.20 3.38
C ARG A 269 28.35 1.77 3.84
N ASP A 270 29.27 0.92 3.44
CA ASP A 270 29.34 -0.47 3.90
C ASP A 270 30.07 -0.59 5.27
N ALA A 271 30.26 -1.81 5.78
CA ALA A 271 30.94 -2.04 7.05
C ALA A 271 32.42 -1.64 7.06
N ALA A 272 33.05 -1.53 5.88
CA ALA A 272 34.43 -1.03 5.75
C ALA A 272 34.48 0.51 5.64
N GLY A 273 33.33 1.17 5.48
CA GLY A 273 33.20 2.61 5.28
C GLY A 273 33.24 3.04 3.82
N ASP A 274 33.25 2.09 2.89
CA ASP A 274 33.32 2.36 1.46
C ASP A 274 31.92 2.66 0.87
N ARG A 275 31.88 3.58 -0.11
CA ARG A 275 30.71 3.84 -0.94
C ARG A 275 30.58 2.73 -1.98
N PHE A 276 29.40 2.15 -2.17
CA PHE A 276 29.21 0.92 -2.98
C PHE A 276 28.09 1.00 -4.03
N VAL A 277 27.29 2.06 -4.05
CA VAL A 277 26.16 2.23 -4.97
C VAL A 277 25.90 3.71 -5.22
N ASP A 278 25.26 4.06 -6.34
CA ASP A 278 24.68 5.38 -6.55
C ASP A 278 23.43 5.54 -5.68
N GLU A 279 23.47 6.48 -4.75
CA GLU A 279 22.43 6.73 -3.75
C GLU A 279 21.10 7.18 -4.34
N LEU A 280 21.11 7.75 -5.56
CA LEU A 280 19.91 8.23 -6.27
C LEU A 280 19.41 7.25 -7.34
N ALA A 281 20.00 6.07 -7.46
CA ALA A 281 19.45 4.99 -8.26
C ALA A 281 18.05 4.57 -7.74
N PRO A 282 17.20 3.93 -8.56
CA PRO A 282 15.91 3.40 -8.14
C PRO A 282 16.00 2.53 -6.89
N ARG A 283 14.98 2.57 -6.05
CA ARG A 283 14.98 1.91 -4.72
C ARG A 283 15.27 0.41 -4.77
N ASP A 284 14.77 -0.29 -5.78
CA ASP A 284 15.05 -1.71 -6.00
C ASP A 284 16.53 -1.97 -6.26
N VAL A 285 17.20 -1.12 -7.04
CA VAL A 285 18.64 -1.21 -7.32
C VAL A 285 19.44 -1.01 -6.05
N VAL A 286 19.14 0.05 -5.30
CA VAL A 286 19.83 0.36 -4.04
C VAL A 286 19.62 -0.75 -3.00
N SER A 287 18.38 -1.21 -2.82
CA SER A 287 18.06 -2.27 -1.85
C SER A 287 18.74 -3.60 -2.19
N ARG A 288 18.81 -3.97 -3.48
CA ARG A 288 19.56 -5.17 -3.92
C ARG A 288 21.05 -5.05 -3.65
N ALA A 289 21.65 -3.89 -3.96
CA ALA A 289 23.06 -3.65 -3.68
C ALA A 289 23.36 -3.74 -2.19
N MET A 290 22.51 -3.15 -1.34
CA MET A 290 22.62 -3.25 0.12
C MET A 290 22.51 -4.69 0.59
N ALA A 291 21.49 -5.43 0.16
CA ALA A 291 21.28 -6.82 0.57
C ALA A 291 22.48 -7.70 0.18
N ALA A 292 23.00 -7.55 -1.05
CA ALA A 292 24.20 -8.25 -1.49
C ALA A 292 25.42 -7.92 -0.64
N ARG A 293 25.64 -6.62 -0.33
CA ARG A 293 26.77 -6.18 0.49
C ARG A 293 26.66 -6.67 1.95
N MET A 294 25.44 -6.67 2.52
CA MET A 294 25.20 -7.21 3.87
C MET A 294 25.52 -8.71 3.95
N VAL A 295 25.13 -9.49 2.94
CA VAL A 295 25.48 -10.92 2.86
C VAL A 295 26.97 -11.13 2.69
N GLU A 296 27.61 -10.40 1.78
CA GLU A 296 29.07 -10.48 1.52
C GLU A 296 29.90 -10.22 2.78
N GLN A 297 29.49 -9.22 3.57
CA GLN A 297 30.21 -8.80 4.78
C GLN A 297 29.73 -9.48 6.05
N GLY A 298 28.65 -10.28 6.00
CA GLY A 298 28.09 -10.98 7.15
C GLY A 298 27.52 -10.04 8.22
N VAL A 299 26.94 -8.91 7.83
CA VAL A 299 26.42 -7.88 8.73
C VAL A 299 24.91 -7.73 8.63
N ALA A 300 24.25 -7.28 9.72
CA ALA A 300 22.81 -7.09 9.79
C ALA A 300 22.35 -5.71 9.30
N HIS A 301 23.26 -4.77 9.09
CA HIS A 301 22.97 -3.40 8.63
C HIS A 301 24.18 -2.78 7.93
N LEU A 302 23.93 -1.76 7.18
CA LEU A 302 24.92 -0.84 6.61
C LEU A 302 24.73 0.56 7.22
N TRP A 303 25.34 1.59 6.64
CA TRP A 303 25.36 2.93 7.22
C TRP A 303 24.88 3.99 6.24
N LEU A 304 24.14 4.98 6.75
CA LEU A 304 23.87 6.24 6.09
C LEU A 304 24.72 7.32 6.76
N ASP A 305 25.66 7.86 6.02
CA ASP A 305 26.51 8.97 6.45
C ASP A 305 25.83 10.29 6.06
N ALA A 306 25.24 10.95 7.04
CA ALA A 306 24.61 12.26 6.92
C ALA A 306 25.46 13.39 7.54
N THR A 307 26.68 13.10 8.00
CA THR A 307 27.53 14.05 8.72
C THR A 307 27.97 15.26 7.88
N GLY A 308 27.88 15.14 6.54
CA GLY A 308 28.16 16.25 5.63
C GLY A 308 26.97 17.18 5.35
N LEU A 309 25.78 16.90 5.91
CA LEU A 309 24.58 17.72 5.69
C LEU A 309 24.54 18.91 6.64
N GLU A 310 24.65 20.11 6.08
CA GLU A 310 24.56 21.35 6.88
C GLU A 310 23.14 21.62 7.38
N ARG A 311 22.99 22.09 8.60
CA ARG A 311 21.74 22.49 9.24
C ARG A 311 20.68 21.39 9.18
N PHE A 312 21.08 20.18 9.57
CA PHE A 312 20.25 18.97 9.48
C PHE A 312 18.92 19.14 10.22
N ASP A 313 18.93 19.68 11.41
CA ASP A 313 17.77 19.94 12.27
C ASP A 313 16.75 20.92 11.65
N GLN A 314 17.24 21.90 10.88
CA GLN A 314 16.41 22.89 10.20
C GLN A 314 15.80 22.35 8.90
N ARG A 315 16.56 21.52 8.18
CA ARG A 315 16.11 20.95 6.90
C ARG A 315 15.22 19.73 7.08
N PHE A 316 15.47 18.92 8.13
CA PHE A 316 14.78 17.66 8.39
C PHE A 316 14.32 17.57 9.85
N PRO A 317 13.49 18.52 10.33
CA PRO A 317 13.15 18.64 11.76
C PRO A 317 12.47 17.39 12.31
N THR A 318 11.61 16.74 11.53
CA THR A 318 10.91 15.51 11.92
C THR A 318 11.87 14.33 12.08
N ILE A 319 12.84 14.19 11.14
CA ILE A 319 13.85 13.12 11.21
C ILE A 319 14.81 13.41 12.37
N ALA A 320 15.26 14.67 12.55
CA ALA A 320 16.12 15.07 13.65
C ALA A 320 15.47 14.77 15.00
N ALA A 321 14.20 15.12 15.20
CA ALA A 321 13.46 14.83 16.41
C ALA A 321 13.34 13.31 16.65
N SER A 322 13.04 12.52 15.61
CA SER A 322 12.97 11.07 15.70
C SER A 322 14.31 10.45 16.12
N LEU A 323 15.41 10.84 15.48
CA LEU A 323 16.76 10.35 15.82
C LEU A 323 17.17 10.75 17.23
N SER A 324 16.94 12.01 17.61
CA SER A 324 17.22 12.52 18.96
C SER A 324 16.47 11.76 20.04
N SER A 325 15.21 11.36 19.79
CA SER A 325 14.40 10.60 20.74
C SER A 325 14.96 9.21 21.07
N ILE A 326 15.82 8.68 20.22
CA ILE A 326 16.51 7.37 20.38
C ILE A 326 18.03 7.52 20.60
N GLY A 327 18.50 8.75 20.80
CA GLY A 327 19.88 9.04 21.18
C GLY A 327 20.89 9.04 20.04
N LEU A 328 20.45 9.15 18.76
CA LEU A 328 21.31 9.24 17.58
C LEU A 328 21.48 10.70 17.13
N ASN A 329 22.71 11.07 16.75
CA ASN A 329 23.05 12.39 16.22
C ASN A 329 23.62 12.29 14.80
N PRO A 330 22.82 12.64 13.76
CA PRO A 330 23.21 12.52 12.36
C PRO A 330 24.37 13.44 11.95
N GLU A 331 24.68 14.48 12.73
CA GLU A 331 25.77 15.39 12.44
C GLU A 331 27.14 14.85 12.88
N THR A 332 27.17 13.87 13.77
CA THR A 332 28.42 13.36 14.38
C THR A 332 28.65 11.86 14.21
N GLU A 333 27.61 11.11 13.80
CA GLU A 333 27.70 9.65 13.65
C GLU A 333 26.93 9.15 12.43
N TRP A 334 27.36 8.02 11.90
CA TRP A 334 26.64 7.34 10.83
C TRP A 334 25.42 6.60 11.39
N LEU A 335 24.34 6.63 10.64
CA LEU A 335 23.06 6.05 11.03
C LEU A 335 22.99 4.58 10.54
N PRO A 336 22.71 3.59 11.41
CA PRO A 336 22.58 2.21 10.98
C PRO A 336 21.29 2.03 10.18
N ILE A 337 21.36 1.45 8.97
CA ILE A 337 20.25 1.27 8.05
C ILE A 337 20.16 -0.15 7.51
N ALA A 338 18.93 -0.58 7.20
CA ALA A 338 18.68 -1.82 6.47
C ALA A 338 17.46 -1.65 5.55
N PRO A 339 17.36 -2.42 4.44
CA PRO A 339 16.16 -2.45 3.63
C PRO A 339 14.94 -2.91 4.44
N ALA A 340 13.81 -2.22 4.29
CA ALA A 340 12.56 -2.53 4.97
C ALA A 340 11.39 -2.58 3.97
N ALA A 341 10.46 -3.51 4.14
CA ALA A 341 9.23 -3.55 3.35
C ALA A 341 8.49 -2.23 3.48
N HIS A 342 8.07 -1.66 2.34
CA HIS A 342 7.60 -0.28 2.30
C HIS A 342 6.34 -0.09 1.48
N HIS A 343 6.19 -0.77 0.33
CA HIS A 343 5.05 -0.60 -0.56
C HIS A 343 4.76 -1.88 -1.35
N LEU A 344 3.48 -2.24 -1.47
CA LEU A 344 3.00 -3.31 -2.33
C LEU A 344 2.55 -2.70 -3.66
N SER A 345 3.21 -3.05 -4.77
CA SER A 345 2.86 -2.49 -6.10
C SER A 345 1.65 -3.17 -6.74
N GLY A 346 1.38 -4.42 -6.37
CA GLY A 346 0.22 -5.19 -6.80
C GLY A 346 -0.96 -5.08 -5.85
N GLY A 347 -2.04 -5.79 -6.15
CA GLY A 347 -3.27 -5.78 -5.37
C GLY A 347 -4.49 -6.21 -6.18
N VAL A 348 -5.67 -5.75 -5.79
CA VAL A 348 -6.93 -6.00 -6.49
C VAL A 348 -6.91 -5.31 -7.85
N VAL A 349 -7.10 -6.09 -8.92
CA VAL A 349 -7.04 -5.56 -10.30
C VAL A 349 -8.24 -4.66 -10.58
N THR A 350 -7.97 -3.46 -11.09
CA THR A 350 -8.99 -2.47 -11.42
C THR A 350 -8.88 -1.98 -12.86
N ASP A 351 -9.97 -1.42 -13.35
CA ASP A 351 -9.97 -0.56 -14.52
C ASP A 351 -9.44 0.85 -14.17
N LEU A 352 -9.45 1.76 -15.14
CA LEU A 352 -8.98 3.14 -14.96
C LEU A 352 -9.90 4.03 -14.09
N TRP A 353 -11.02 3.49 -13.63
CA TRP A 353 -11.98 4.14 -12.73
C TRP A 353 -12.02 3.51 -11.33
N GLY A 354 -11.19 2.52 -11.08
CA GLY A 354 -11.17 1.80 -9.82
C GLY A 354 -12.22 0.69 -9.68
N ALA A 355 -12.98 0.37 -10.75
CA ALA A 355 -13.93 -0.73 -10.73
C ALA A 355 -13.19 -2.08 -10.81
N THR A 356 -13.61 -3.05 -9.99
CA THR A 356 -13.09 -4.43 -10.02
C THR A 356 -13.95 -5.32 -10.92
N ALA A 357 -13.51 -6.55 -11.18
CA ALA A 357 -14.31 -7.53 -11.93
C ALA A 357 -15.61 -7.94 -11.22
N LEU A 358 -15.78 -7.63 -9.93
CA LEU A 358 -17.00 -7.91 -9.16
C LEU A 358 -17.87 -6.65 -9.11
N PRO A 359 -19.06 -6.62 -9.73
CA PRO A 359 -19.96 -5.48 -9.65
C PRO A 359 -20.23 -5.02 -8.20
N GLY A 360 -20.31 -3.72 -7.98
CA GLY A 360 -20.49 -3.14 -6.64
C GLY A 360 -19.23 -3.11 -5.78
N LEU A 361 -18.09 -3.65 -6.25
CA LEU A 361 -16.81 -3.61 -5.57
C LEU A 361 -15.81 -2.73 -6.33
N TRP A 362 -15.19 -1.81 -5.61
CA TRP A 362 -14.19 -0.86 -6.10
C TRP A 362 -12.91 -0.99 -5.28
N ALA A 363 -11.77 -0.61 -5.86
CA ALA A 363 -10.51 -0.57 -5.12
C ALA A 363 -9.65 0.63 -5.54
N VAL A 364 -9.00 1.28 -4.56
CA VAL A 364 -8.20 2.49 -4.81
C VAL A 364 -7.04 2.62 -3.82
N GLY A 365 -5.93 3.19 -4.30
CA GLY A 365 -4.67 3.30 -3.55
C GLY A 365 -3.95 1.96 -3.43
N GLU A 366 -3.09 1.79 -2.45
CA GLU A 366 -2.16 0.65 -2.35
C GLU A 366 -2.81 -0.74 -2.29
N VAL A 367 -4.11 -0.85 -2.03
CA VAL A 367 -4.84 -2.13 -2.13
C VAL A 367 -5.12 -2.53 -3.57
N ALA A 368 -5.06 -1.58 -4.52
CA ALA A 368 -5.40 -1.76 -5.92
C ALA A 368 -4.16 -2.04 -6.79
N CYS A 369 -4.33 -2.87 -7.80
CA CYS A 369 -3.42 -2.99 -8.94
C CYS A 369 -4.00 -2.18 -10.10
N THR A 370 -3.71 -0.88 -10.14
CA THR A 370 -4.15 0.05 -11.19
C THR A 370 -3.34 -0.09 -12.48
N GLY A 371 -2.14 -0.66 -12.38
CA GLY A 371 -1.15 -0.69 -13.45
C GLY A 371 -0.13 0.46 -13.41
N VAL A 372 -0.31 1.46 -12.57
CA VAL A 372 0.59 2.62 -12.46
C VAL A 372 2.02 2.23 -12.06
N HIS A 373 2.16 1.35 -11.07
CA HIS A 373 3.47 1.09 -10.46
C HIS A 373 4.29 -0.01 -11.13
N GLY A 374 3.66 -0.83 -11.96
CA GLY A 374 4.34 -1.95 -12.60
C GLY A 374 5.09 -2.82 -11.59
N ALA A 375 6.34 -3.17 -11.88
CA ALA A 375 7.16 -4.02 -11.02
C ALA A 375 7.87 -3.26 -9.88
N ASN A 376 7.82 -1.92 -9.86
CA ASN A 376 8.47 -1.10 -8.83
C ASN A 376 7.95 0.34 -8.89
N ARG A 377 7.54 0.88 -7.76
CA ARG A 377 6.95 2.21 -7.65
C ARG A 377 7.99 3.32 -7.70
N LEU A 378 7.75 4.36 -8.51
CA LEU A 378 8.50 5.62 -8.44
C LEU A 378 8.21 6.32 -7.11
N ALA A 379 9.22 6.93 -6.51
CA ALA A 379 9.09 7.67 -5.26
C ALA A 379 7.97 8.74 -5.36
N SER A 380 7.24 8.97 -4.27
CA SER A 380 6.21 10.01 -4.14
C SER A 380 4.99 9.93 -5.08
N ASN A 381 4.85 8.85 -5.89
CA ASN A 381 3.65 8.59 -6.69
C ASN A 381 2.49 7.96 -5.89
N SER A 382 2.74 7.38 -4.72
CA SER A 382 1.72 6.62 -3.96
C SER A 382 0.58 7.48 -3.43
N LEU A 383 0.91 8.64 -2.81
CA LEU A 383 -0.11 9.57 -2.35
C LEU A 383 -0.89 10.17 -3.54
N LEU A 384 -0.16 10.48 -4.64
CA LEU A 384 -0.77 10.99 -5.86
C LEU A 384 -1.77 9.99 -6.45
N GLU A 385 -1.41 8.71 -6.55
CA GLU A 385 -2.29 7.65 -7.04
C GLU A 385 -3.58 7.58 -6.23
N GLY A 386 -3.47 7.57 -4.90
CA GLY A 386 -4.65 7.54 -4.02
C GLY A 386 -5.61 8.70 -4.26
N MET A 387 -5.08 9.90 -4.53
CA MET A 387 -5.88 11.09 -4.80
C MET A 387 -6.52 11.07 -6.20
N VAL A 388 -5.72 10.73 -7.23
CA VAL A 388 -6.20 10.71 -8.62
C VAL A 388 -7.27 9.65 -8.80
N PHE A 389 -6.98 8.39 -8.45
CA PHE A 389 -7.94 7.31 -8.64
C PHE A 389 -9.09 7.35 -7.64
N GLY A 390 -8.89 7.91 -6.43
CA GLY A 390 -9.98 8.20 -5.50
C GLY A 390 -11.01 9.19 -6.06
N ALA A 391 -10.54 10.22 -6.77
CA ALA A 391 -11.40 11.19 -7.44
C ALA A 391 -12.15 10.56 -8.62
N ARG A 392 -11.44 9.81 -9.48
CA ARG A 392 -12.03 9.13 -10.64
C ARG A 392 -13.09 8.11 -10.24
N LEU A 393 -12.81 7.32 -9.19
CA LEU A 393 -13.79 6.39 -8.62
C LEU A 393 -15.07 7.10 -8.17
N ALA A 394 -14.93 8.23 -7.48
CA ALA A 394 -16.07 9.03 -7.05
C ALA A 394 -16.90 9.53 -8.24
N GLU A 395 -16.27 10.09 -9.26
CA GLU A 395 -16.92 10.55 -10.49
C GLU A 395 -17.67 9.42 -11.21
N ARG A 396 -17.11 8.20 -11.19
CA ARG A 396 -17.74 7.03 -11.82
C ARG A 396 -18.99 6.58 -11.07
N ILE A 397 -18.93 6.52 -9.73
CA ILE A 397 -20.09 6.18 -8.91
C ILE A 397 -21.19 7.24 -9.07
N GLU A 398 -20.84 8.53 -9.06
CA GLU A 398 -21.79 9.64 -9.26
C GLU A 398 -22.50 9.60 -10.63
N SER A 399 -21.84 9.08 -11.65
CA SER A 399 -22.42 8.95 -12.99
C SER A 399 -23.34 7.73 -13.16
N ASP A 400 -23.64 7.00 -12.07
CA ASP A 400 -24.46 5.79 -12.05
C ASP A 400 -23.99 4.70 -13.05
N HIS A 401 -22.67 4.67 -13.27
CA HIS A 401 -22.04 3.64 -14.08
C HIS A 401 -21.73 2.43 -13.22
N ASP A 402 -22.33 1.31 -13.57
CA ASP A 402 -22.15 0.05 -12.85
C ASP A 402 -21.35 -0.96 -13.70
N GLY A 403 -20.30 -1.49 -13.09
CA GLY A 403 -19.43 -2.49 -13.69
C GLY A 403 -18.15 -1.94 -14.34
N PRO A 404 -17.17 -2.83 -14.56
CA PRO A 404 -15.85 -2.48 -15.05
C PRO A 404 -15.82 -2.28 -16.56
N GLU A 405 -14.85 -1.47 -17.01
CA GLU A 405 -14.45 -1.34 -18.40
C GLU A 405 -13.21 -2.17 -18.72
N ALA A 406 -13.05 -2.57 -19.99
CA ALA A 406 -11.82 -3.23 -20.45
C ALA A 406 -10.69 -2.20 -20.62
N SER A 407 -10.20 -1.64 -19.50
CA SER A 407 -9.16 -0.61 -19.44
C SER A 407 -8.19 -0.87 -18.27
N GLY A 408 -7.05 -0.18 -18.25
CA GLY A 408 -6.04 -0.34 -17.21
C GLY A 408 -5.59 -1.78 -17.01
N ALA A 409 -5.24 -2.15 -15.79
CA ALA A 409 -4.76 -3.50 -15.48
C ALA A 409 -5.84 -4.60 -15.68
N LEU A 410 -7.11 -4.23 -15.70
CA LEU A 410 -8.23 -5.17 -15.90
C LEU A 410 -8.50 -5.48 -17.39
N ARG A 411 -7.94 -4.71 -18.32
CA ARG A 411 -8.17 -4.80 -19.77
C ARG A 411 -8.11 -6.21 -20.32
N VAL A 412 -6.98 -6.89 -20.14
CA VAL A 412 -6.76 -8.23 -20.71
C VAL A 412 -7.68 -9.27 -20.09
N LEU A 413 -8.01 -9.13 -18.82
CA LEU A 413 -8.88 -10.06 -18.09
C LEU A 413 -10.35 -9.98 -18.58
N LEU A 414 -10.76 -8.84 -19.11
CA LEU A 414 -12.08 -8.64 -19.71
C LEU A 414 -12.09 -8.86 -21.23
N GLY A 415 -11.01 -9.42 -21.79
CA GLY A 415 -10.92 -9.76 -23.22
C GLY A 415 -10.54 -8.60 -24.12
N GLY A 416 -10.06 -7.48 -23.57
CA GLY A 416 -9.43 -6.40 -24.32
C GLY A 416 -8.04 -6.78 -24.84
N GLU A 417 -7.57 -6.06 -25.87
CA GLU A 417 -6.21 -6.27 -26.40
C GLU A 417 -5.15 -5.80 -25.38
N ALA A 418 -4.06 -6.56 -25.28
CA ALA A 418 -2.92 -6.16 -24.48
C ALA A 418 -2.29 -4.89 -25.06
N LEU A 419 -2.34 -3.78 -24.31
CA LEU A 419 -1.56 -2.59 -24.63
C LEU A 419 -0.13 -2.80 -24.15
N ASP A 420 0.81 -2.23 -24.88
CA ASP A 420 2.25 -2.30 -24.56
C ASP A 420 2.82 -3.71 -24.43
N GLY A 421 2.11 -4.73 -24.91
CA GLY A 421 2.53 -6.14 -24.84
C GLY A 421 2.53 -6.74 -23.44
N ILE A 422 1.77 -6.15 -22.48
CA ILE A 422 1.59 -6.70 -21.15
C ILE A 422 0.40 -7.67 -21.17
N ASP A 423 0.70 -8.96 -21.04
CA ASP A 423 -0.27 -10.05 -20.98
C ASP A 423 -0.63 -10.39 -19.52
N ALA A 424 -1.53 -11.34 -19.33
CA ALA A 424 -1.89 -11.88 -18.02
C ALA A 424 -1.78 -13.41 -18.00
N THR A 425 -1.30 -13.94 -16.89
CA THR A 425 -1.23 -15.39 -16.64
C THR A 425 -1.95 -15.69 -15.32
N SER A 426 -3.02 -16.48 -15.40
CA SER A 426 -3.75 -16.91 -14.20
C SER A 426 -2.95 -17.98 -13.45
N LEU A 427 -2.83 -17.80 -12.14
CA LEU A 427 -2.28 -18.78 -11.21
C LEU A 427 -3.42 -19.46 -10.45
N ALA A 428 -3.26 -20.75 -10.19
CA ALA A 428 -4.16 -21.46 -9.30
C ALA A 428 -4.02 -20.86 -7.89
N THR A 429 -5.07 -20.25 -7.39
CA THR A 429 -5.16 -19.81 -5.99
C THR A 429 -5.91 -20.87 -5.22
N VAL A 430 -5.35 -21.32 -4.10
CA VAL A 430 -6.12 -22.06 -3.12
C VAL A 430 -6.71 -21.00 -2.18
N PRO A 431 -8.01 -20.67 -2.28
CA PRO A 431 -8.63 -19.84 -1.26
C PRO A 431 -8.55 -20.66 0.03
N ARG A 432 -7.71 -20.25 0.96
CA ARG A 432 -7.80 -20.78 2.32
C ARG A 432 -9.10 -20.23 2.87
N GLY A 433 -10.11 -21.09 2.90
CA GLY A 433 -11.40 -20.73 3.43
C GLY A 433 -11.21 -20.21 4.85
N TRP A 434 -11.39 -18.91 5.00
CA TRP A 434 -11.55 -18.29 6.30
C TRP A 434 -13.07 -18.08 6.45
N PRO A 435 -13.80 -19.05 7.01
CA PRO A 435 -15.21 -18.84 7.22
C PRO A 435 -15.36 -17.88 8.39
N ALA A 436 -15.89 -16.70 8.14
CA ALA A 436 -16.60 -15.93 9.15
C ALA A 436 -17.84 -16.74 9.58
N ARG A 437 -17.68 -17.91 10.21
CA ARG A 437 -18.78 -18.61 10.85
C ARG A 437 -18.93 -18.06 12.24
N PRO A 438 -20.12 -17.52 12.59
CA PRO A 438 -20.46 -17.30 13.98
C PRO A 438 -20.34 -18.65 14.68
N HIS A 439 -19.59 -18.72 15.79
CA HIS A 439 -19.60 -19.91 16.63
C HIS A 439 -21.03 -20.26 17.01
N THR A 440 -21.45 -21.45 16.67
CA THR A 440 -22.63 -22.06 17.29
C THR A 440 -22.25 -22.45 18.73
N ALA A 441 -23.14 -22.20 19.68
CA ALA A 441 -22.89 -22.35 21.11
C ALA A 441 -22.55 -23.79 21.59
N ASP A 442 -22.51 -24.75 20.68
CA ASP A 442 -22.36 -26.18 20.96
C ASP A 442 -21.00 -26.77 20.54
N GLU A 443 -20.04 -25.96 20.07
CA GLU A 443 -18.70 -26.45 19.72
C GLU A 443 -17.74 -26.31 20.91
N ASP A 444 -17.03 -27.41 21.26
CA ASP A 444 -15.95 -27.39 22.23
C ASP A 444 -14.91 -26.33 21.85
N PRO A 445 -14.48 -25.46 22.80
CA PRO A 445 -13.50 -24.43 22.50
C PRO A 445 -12.16 -25.09 22.18
N ALA A 446 -11.78 -25.10 20.89
CA ALA A 446 -10.40 -25.43 20.55
C ALA A 446 -9.45 -24.40 21.19
N PRO A 447 -8.20 -24.79 21.50
CA PRO A 447 -7.23 -23.89 22.11
C PRO A 447 -7.09 -22.63 21.27
N ILE A 448 -7.13 -21.47 21.92
CA ILE A 448 -6.93 -20.16 21.27
C ILE A 448 -5.46 -20.12 20.83
N PRO A 449 -5.17 -19.94 19.54
CA PRO A 449 -3.79 -19.86 19.06
C PRO A 449 -3.08 -18.63 19.65
N ASP A 450 -1.79 -18.75 19.90
CA ASP A 450 -0.93 -17.63 20.29
C ASP A 450 -0.68 -16.74 19.04
N VAL A 451 -1.65 -15.87 18.74
CA VAL A 451 -1.65 -15.00 17.56
C VAL A 451 -0.39 -14.13 17.46
N PRO A 452 0.11 -13.50 18.54
CA PRO A 452 1.36 -12.73 18.49
C PRO A 452 2.55 -13.60 18.07
N LYS A 453 2.69 -14.81 18.61
CA LYS A 453 3.77 -15.73 18.27
C LYS A 453 3.70 -16.21 16.83
N LEU A 454 2.50 -16.55 16.35
CA LEU A 454 2.29 -16.97 14.96
C LEU A 454 2.57 -15.81 13.98
N ARG A 455 2.17 -14.57 14.34
CA ARG A 455 2.46 -13.37 13.54
C ARG A 455 3.97 -13.13 13.43
N ASP A 456 4.70 -13.20 14.54
CA ASP A 456 6.16 -13.06 14.54
C ASP A 456 6.83 -14.15 13.68
N ALA A 457 6.40 -15.39 13.80
CA ALA A 457 6.90 -16.49 12.98
C ALA A 457 6.63 -16.27 11.47
N LEU A 458 5.43 -15.80 11.09
CA LEU A 458 5.11 -15.45 9.71
C LEU A 458 6.03 -14.33 9.20
N GLN A 459 6.19 -13.27 9.98
CA GLN A 459 7.02 -12.13 9.62
C GLN A 459 8.49 -12.50 9.40
N GLN A 460 9.04 -13.35 10.28
CA GLN A 460 10.41 -13.86 10.13
C GLN A 460 10.53 -14.77 8.90
N THR A 461 9.56 -15.65 8.66
CA THR A 461 9.49 -16.53 7.50
C THR A 461 9.49 -15.74 6.21
N MET A 462 8.65 -14.73 6.10
CA MET A 462 8.55 -13.89 4.88
C MET A 462 9.78 -13.02 4.69
N THR A 463 10.37 -12.48 5.75
CA THR A 463 11.61 -11.69 5.66
C THR A 463 12.77 -12.54 5.17
N GLY A 464 12.94 -13.74 5.70
CA GLY A 464 14.02 -14.66 5.30
C GLY A 464 13.78 -15.32 3.93
N GLY A 465 12.52 -15.62 3.58
CA GLY A 465 12.16 -16.39 2.39
C GLY A 465 11.79 -15.59 1.15
N ALA A 466 11.15 -14.44 1.34
CA ALA A 466 10.60 -13.61 0.27
C ALA A 466 11.03 -12.12 0.36
N GLY A 467 12.15 -11.85 1.00
CA GLY A 467 12.72 -10.50 1.15
C GLY A 467 13.24 -9.90 -0.15
N VAL A 468 14.26 -9.03 -0.04
CA VAL A 468 14.85 -8.30 -1.18
C VAL A 468 15.41 -9.24 -2.23
N VAL A 469 16.16 -10.27 -1.82
CA VAL A 469 16.76 -11.27 -2.72
C VAL A 469 16.16 -12.62 -2.39
N ARG A 470 15.66 -13.31 -3.40
CA ARG A 470 14.89 -14.57 -3.30
C ARG A 470 15.61 -15.69 -4.04
N SER A 471 15.46 -16.92 -3.55
CA SER A 471 15.90 -18.13 -4.25
C SER A 471 14.78 -19.15 -4.33
N SER A 472 14.90 -20.13 -5.23
CA SER A 472 13.97 -21.26 -5.31
C SER A 472 13.87 -21.98 -3.97
N GLN A 473 15.00 -22.15 -3.27
CA GLN A 473 15.08 -22.80 -1.98
C GLN A 473 14.39 -21.97 -0.89
N SER A 474 14.69 -20.64 -0.80
CA SER A 474 14.11 -19.78 0.24
C SER A 474 12.59 -19.63 0.08
N LEU A 475 12.11 -19.48 -1.16
CA LEU A 475 10.68 -19.38 -1.46
C LEU A 475 9.93 -20.70 -1.16
N ALA A 476 10.56 -21.87 -1.44
CA ALA A 476 9.94 -23.15 -1.14
C ALA A 476 9.86 -23.41 0.38
N ALA A 477 10.92 -23.07 1.11
CA ALA A 477 10.94 -23.19 2.56
C ALA A 477 9.90 -22.26 3.22
N ALA A 478 9.79 -21.02 2.73
CA ALA A 478 8.78 -20.07 3.21
C ALA A 478 7.35 -20.58 2.96
N ALA A 479 7.09 -21.14 1.76
CA ALA A 479 5.76 -21.68 1.45
C ALA A 479 5.38 -22.83 2.40
N ALA A 480 6.28 -23.78 2.67
CA ALA A 480 6.03 -24.86 3.60
C ALA A 480 5.76 -24.34 5.03
N ALA A 481 6.53 -23.34 5.49
CA ALA A 481 6.32 -22.74 6.82
C ALA A 481 4.99 -21.97 6.89
N VAL A 482 4.56 -21.29 5.82
CA VAL A 482 3.26 -20.62 5.76
C VAL A 482 2.11 -21.62 5.81
N ASP A 483 2.25 -22.81 5.18
CA ASP A 483 1.28 -23.91 5.29
C ASP A 483 1.12 -24.38 6.75
N GLU A 484 2.23 -24.61 7.47
CA GLU A 484 2.20 -24.99 8.87
C GLU A 484 1.57 -23.91 9.78
N LEU A 485 1.87 -22.63 9.50
CA LEU A 485 1.28 -21.50 10.23
C LEU A 485 -0.23 -21.40 10.00
N ALA A 486 -0.69 -21.64 8.77
CA ALA A 486 -2.10 -21.65 8.44
C ALA A 486 -2.86 -22.77 9.18
N GLU A 487 -2.28 -23.98 9.25
CA GLU A 487 -2.84 -25.09 10.01
C GLU A 487 -2.91 -24.77 11.52
N ALA A 488 -1.85 -24.15 12.06
CA ALA A 488 -1.79 -23.78 13.48
C ALA A 488 -2.80 -22.67 13.83
N LEU A 489 -3.09 -21.75 12.89
CA LEU A 489 -4.09 -20.70 13.08
C LEU A 489 -5.52 -21.26 13.06
N GLY A 490 -5.79 -22.23 12.17
CA GLY A 490 -7.11 -22.84 11.99
C GLY A 490 -8.16 -21.87 11.44
N ASP A 491 -9.42 -22.30 11.43
CA ASP A 491 -10.56 -21.58 10.76
C ASP A 491 -11.26 -20.54 11.65
N ARG A 492 -10.67 -20.07 12.75
CA ARG A 492 -11.37 -19.32 13.79
C ARG A 492 -10.97 -17.86 13.84
N THR A 493 -11.89 -16.96 13.49
CA THR A 493 -11.75 -15.51 13.71
C THR A 493 -12.33 -15.15 15.09
N ALA A 494 -11.55 -15.39 16.16
CA ALA A 494 -12.00 -15.04 17.50
C ALA A 494 -11.71 -13.57 17.87
N SER A 495 -10.86 -12.88 17.09
CA SER A 495 -10.41 -11.51 17.37
C SER A 495 -9.92 -10.80 16.11
N VAL A 496 -9.81 -9.46 16.17
CA VAL A 496 -9.20 -8.65 15.10
C VAL A 496 -7.81 -9.17 14.75
N GLY A 497 -6.95 -9.44 15.75
CA GLY A 497 -5.60 -9.94 15.52
C GLY A 497 -5.53 -11.29 14.79
N ALA A 498 -6.47 -12.21 15.07
CA ALA A 498 -6.57 -13.47 14.35
C ALA A 498 -7.04 -13.26 12.90
N GLY A 499 -8.00 -12.35 12.68
CA GLY A 499 -8.45 -11.96 11.34
C GLY A 499 -7.33 -11.33 10.52
N GLU A 500 -6.57 -10.39 11.09
CA GLU A 500 -5.39 -9.80 10.44
C GLU A 500 -4.33 -10.83 10.08
N LEU A 501 -4.03 -11.77 11.01
CA LEU A 501 -3.07 -12.84 10.74
C LEU A 501 -3.55 -13.76 9.61
N GLY A 502 -4.84 -14.09 9.58
CA GLY A 502 -5.44 -14.85 8.47
C GLY A 502 -5.31 -14.14 7.13
N ASN A 503 -5.53 -12.83 7.10
CA ASN A 503 -5.33 -12.01 5.90
C ASN A 503 -3.87 -12.01 5.45
N LEU A 504 -2.92 -11.87 6.39
CA LEU A 504 -1.49 -11.95 6.08
C LEU A 504 -1.08 -13.32 5.55
N VAL A 505 -1.58 -14.42 6.13
CA VAL A 505 -1.32 -15.79 5.64
C VAL A 505 -1.86 -15.99 4.22
N GLN A 506 -3.10 -15.53 3.94
CA GLN A 506 -3.70 -15.63 2.61
C GLN A 506 -2.87 -14.86 1.56
N LEU A 507 -2.40 -13.66 1.90
CA LEU A 507 -1.58 -12.86 0.99
C LEU A 507 -0.16 -13.42 0.86
N ALA A 508 0.42 -13.99 1.91
CA ALA A 508 1.72 -14.68 1.85
C ALA A 508 1.70 -15.83 0.85
N ASP A 509 0.65 -16.65 0.85
CA ASP A 509 0.46 -17.72 -0.13
C ASP A 509 0.45 -17.19 -1.57
N ALA A 510 -0.33 -16.17 -1.84
CA ALA A 510 -0.44 -15.57 -3.17
C ALA A 510 0.92 -14.98 -3.61
N LEU A 511 1.59 -14.25 -2.74
CA LEU A 511 2.91 -13.67 -2.99
C LEU A 511 3.94 -14.75 -3.29
N LEU A 512 4.00 -15.79 -2.47
CA LEU A 512 4.95 -16.90 -2.65
C LEU A 512 4.68 -17.69 -3.92
N ALA A 513 3.41 -17.92 -4.26
CA ALA A 513 3.02 -18.58 -5.51
C ALA A 513 3.48 -17.76 -6.73
N SER A 514 3.21 -16.44 -6.75
CA SER A 514 3.66 -15.53 -7.81
C SER A 514 5.18 -15.47 -7.89
N ALA A 515 5.87 -15.28 -6.76
CA ALA A 515 7.33 -15.17 -6.71
C ALA A 515 8.04 -16.46 -7.15
N ARG A 516 7.45 -17.63 -6.93
CA ARG A 516 7.96 -18.92 -7.40
C ARG A 516 7.71 -19.12 -8.90
N ALA A 517 6.56 -18.68 -9.39
CA ALA A 517 6.19 -18.78 -10.80
C ALA A 517 7.07 -17.89 -11.69
N ARG A 518 7.36 -16.65 -11.25
CA ARG A 518 8.17 -15.69 -12.01
C ARG A 518 9.66 -16.05 -11.98
N THR A 519 10.17 -16.57 -13.09
CA THR A 519 11.57 -17.02 -13.24
C THR A 519 12.42 -15.96 -13.95
N GLU A 520 12.41 -14.75 -13.42
CA GLU A 520 13.23 -13.60 -13.85
C GLU A 520 13.54 -12.71 -12.65
N SER A 521 14.36 -11.67 -12.85
CA SER A 521 14.47 -10.52 -11.95
C SER A 521 13.97 -9.27 -12.64
N ARG A 522 13.01 -8.56 -11.98
CA ARG A 522 12.39 -7.34 -12.52
C ARG A 522 11.91 -6.44 -11.37
N GLY A 523 12.33 -5.17 -11.38
CA GLY A 523 11.92 -4.21 -10.36
C GLY A 523 12.17 -4.73 -8.93
N ALA A 524 11.14 -4.76 -8.12
CA ALA A 524 11.20 -5.22 -6.72
C ALA A 524 11.27 -6.76 -6.56
N HIS A 525 11.16 -7.54 -7.64
CA HIS A 525 11.32 -9.00 -7.61
C HIS A 525 12.71 -9.39 -8.09
N SER A 526 13.51 -10.00 -7.22
CA SER A 526 14.87 -10.43 -7.54
C SER A 526 15.09 -11.90 -7.18
N ARG A 527 15.58 -12.68 -8.17
CA ARG A 527 15.84 -14.13 -8.07
C ARG A 527 17.32 -14.42 -8.29
N LEU A 528 17.96 -15.11 -7.35
CA LEU A 528 19.38 -15.47 -7.46
C LEU A 528 19.66 -16.32 -8.69
N GLU A 529 18.77 -17.28 -8.99
CA GLU A 529 18.95 -18.20 -10.12
C GLU A 529 18.56 -17.58 -11.48
N PHE A 530 17.83 -16.47 -11.45
CA PHE A 530 17.32 -15.78 -12.63
C PHE A 530 17.60 -14.28 -12.51
N PRO A 531 18.87 -13.84 -12.58
CA PRO A 531 19.25 -12.46 -12.28
C PRO A 531 18.78 -11.45 -13.33
N ASP A 532 18.52 -11.90 -14.55
CA ASP A 532 18.18 -11.05 -15.69
C ASP A 532 16.67 -10.93 -15.86
N THR A 533 16.26 -9.82 -16.50
CA THR A 533 14.89 -9.61 -16.95
C THR A 533 14.64 -10.40 -18.23
N ASP A 534 13.52 -11.13 -18.29
CA ASP A 534 13.12 -11.92 -19.47
C ASP A 534 11.88 -11.29 -20.13
N PRO A 535 11.93 -10.93 -21.43
CA PRO A 535 10.77 -10.40 -22.15
C PRO A 535 9.53 -11.31 -22.13
N ALA A 536 9.70 -12.64 -22.01
CA ALA A 536 8.59 -13.59 -21.89
C ALA A 536 7.77 -13.37 -20.59
N TRP A 537 8.34 -12.73 -19.58
CA TRP A 537 7.69 -12.39 -18.33
C TRP A 537 7.08 -10.97 -18.29
N ARG A 538 6.98 -10.30 -19.43
CA ARG A 538 6.25 -9.03 -19.53
C ARG A 538 4.74 -9.28 -19.42
N ARG A 539 4.33 -9.76 -18.25
CA ARG A 539 2.96 -10.17 -17.95
C ARG A 539 2.64 -10.05 -16.47
N ARG A 540 1.37 -9.82 -16.15
CA ARG A 540 0.85 -9.87 -14.80
C ARG A 540 0.59 -11.31 -14.38
N LEU A 541 0.91 -11.65 -13.14
CA LEU A 541 0.52 -12.91 -12.51
C LEU A 541 -0.74 -12.68 -11.71
N VAL A 542 -1.83 -13.36 -12.07
CA VAL A 542 -3.18 -13.08 -11.56
C VAL A 542 -3.71 -14.25 -10.75
N HIS A 543 -4.17 -13.97 -9.56
CA HIS A 543 -4.91 -14.87 -8.70
C HIS A 543 -6.41 -14.55 -8.76
N GLY A 544 -7.27 -15.57 -8.77
CA GLY A 544 -8.70 -15.39 -8.95
C GLY A 544 -9.09 -15.09 -10.41
N GLY A 545 -10.35 -14.75 -10.60
CA GLY A 545 -10.92 -14.54 -11.93
C GLY A 545 -11.62 -15.77 -12.49
N PRO A 546 -12.41 -15.61 -13.58
CA PRO A 546 -13.11 -16.73 -14.20
C PRO A 546 -12.09 -17.76 -14.68
N SER A 547 -12.25 -19.01 -14.26
CA SER A 547 -11.53 -20.14 -14.84
C SER A 547 -11.89 -20.20 -16.33
N ARG A 548 -10.93 -19.90 -17.21
CA ARG A 548 -11.05 -20.08 -18.66
C ARG A 548 -11.15 -21.55 -19.02
#